data_9177c3bf24f409a808988aceec265d56
#
_entry.id   9177c3bf24f409a808988aceec265d56
#
_cell.length_a   1.000
_cell.length_b   1.000
_cell.length_c   1.000
_cell.angle_alpha   90.00
_cell.angle_beta   90.00
_cell.angle_gamma   90.00
#
_symmetry.space_group_name_H-M   'P 1'
#
loop_
_entity.id
_entity.type
_entity.pdbx_description
1 polymer ?
#
loop_
_entity_poly.entity_id
_entity_poly.type
_entity_poly.pdbx_seq_one_letter_code
_entity_poly.pdbx_strand_id
1 'polypeptide(L)'
;MVTAAQVKELREKTGAGMMECKKVLNETDGDLEKAMDLLKERGILKAAKKSDRIAAEGLVASYVSEDKKIGAVVEVNSETDFVGKNQEFKDFVAAVVKQVALNNPASVEDLLNEKFIANEEKTVGETLTDLIAKIG
;
A
#
# COMPACT_ATOMS: atom_id res chain seq x y z
N MET A 1 -11.10 29.19 -0.77
CA MET A 1 -11.20 28.58 0.58
C MET A 1 -11.53 27.11 0.45
N VAL A 2 -10.82 26.26 1.14
CA VAL A 2 -11.03 24.80 1.11
C VAL A 2 -12.29 24.44 1.90
N THR A 3 -13.20 23.67 1.32
CA THR A 3 -14.46 23.26 1.93
C THR A 3 -14.34 21.90 2.62
N ALA A 4 -15.21 21.63 3.59
CA ALA A 4 -15.28 20.31 4.24
C ALA A 4 -15.62 19.20 3.24
N ALA A 5 -16.40 19.50 2.20
CA ALA A 5 -16.74 18.56 1.14
C ALA A 5 -15.50 18.14 0.34
N GLN A 6 -14.61 19.07 0.00
CA GLN A 6 -13.36 18.78 -0.70
C GLN A 6 -12.42 17.91 0.16
N VAL A 7 -12.34 18.19 1.46
CA VAL A 7 -11.54 17.39 2.39
C VAL A 7 -12.08 15.97 2.48
N LYS A 8 -13.40 15.82 2.58
CA LYS A 8 -14.06 14.51 2.60
C LYS A 8 -13.81 13.73 1.31
N GLU A 9 -13.99 14.36 0.16
CA GLU A 9 -13.76 13.75 -1.15
C GLU A 9 -12.31 13.26 -1.30
N LEU A 10 -11.34 14.10 -0.94
CA LEU A 10 -9.93 13.73 -1.01
C LEU A 10 -9.61 12.55 -0.09
N ARG A 11 -10.17 12.55 1.12
CA ARG A 11 -10.01 11.45 2.06
C ARG A 11 -10.60 10.14 1.54
N GLU A 12 -11.80 10.18 0.96
CA GLU A 12 -12.45 9.01 0.37
C GLU A 12 -11.64 8.42 -0.79
N LYS A 13 -11.02 9.28 -1.59
CA LYS A 13 -10.19 8.86 -2.73
C LYS A 13 -8.80 8.32 -2.31
N THR A 14 -8.23 8.83 -1.25
CA THR A 14 -6.83 8.56 -0.88
C THR A 14 -6.66 7.73 0.38
N GLY A 15 -7.64 7.71 1.26
CA GLY A 15 -7.53 7.10 2.58
C GLY A 15 -6.62 7.86 3.56
N ALA A 16 -6.10 9.02 3.17
CA ALA A 16 -5.24 9.85 4.03
C ALA A 16 -6.00 10.46 5.21
N GLY A 17 -5.28 10.87 6.24
CA GLY A 17 -5.86 11.50 7.42
C GLY A 17 -6.53 12.84 7.10
N MET A 18 -7.62 13.17 7.80
CA MET A 18 -8.42 14.38 7.55
C MET A 18 -7.57 15.65 7.59
N MET A 19 -6.70 15.77 8.58
CA MET A 19 -5.84 16.96 8.74
C MET A 19 -4.80 17.06 7.63
N GLU A 20 -4.29 15.94 7.17
CA GLU A 20 -3.35 15.88 6.06
C GLU A 20 -4.04 16.27 4.75
N CYS A 21 -5.25 15.77 4.49
CA CYS A 21 -6.06 16.17 3.35
C CYS A 21 -6.34 17.68 3.35
N LYS A 22 -6.73 18.23 4.50
CA LYS A 22 -6.95 19.67 4.65
C LYS A 22 -5.69 20.49 4.35
N LYS A 23 -4.56 20.03 4.86
CA LYS A 23 -3.26 20.70 4.68
C LYS A 23 -2.87 20.75 3.20
N VAL A 24 -2.90 19.61 2.49
CA VAL A 24 -2.53 19.58 1.06
C VAL A 24 -3.51 20.34 0.18
N LEU A 25 -4.80 20.33 0.51
CA LEU A 25 -5.79 21.13 -0.20
C LEU A 25 -5.55 22.65 -0.04
N ASN A 26 -5.16 23.08 1.15
CA ASN A 26 -4.78 24.47 1.36
C ASN A 26 -3.52 24.84 0.58
N GLU A 27 -2.53 23.96 0.52
CA GLU A 27 -1.30 24.17 -0.23
C GLU A 27 -1.51 24.19 -1.75
N THR A 28 -2.56 23.54 -2.23
CA THR A 28 -2.90 23.44 -3.66
C THR A 28 -4.10 24.29 -4.04
N ASP A 29 -4.48 25.25 -3.20
CA ASP A 29 -5.62 26.15 -3.41
C ASP A 29 -6.94 25.44 -3.77
N GLY A 30 -7.16 24.26 -3.18
CA GLY A 30 -8.35 23.45 -3.39
C GLY A 30 -8.33 22.58 -4.64
N ASP A 31 -7.21 22.51 -5.36
CA ASP A 31 -7.02 21.62 -6.51
C ASP A 31 -6.87 20.17 -6.06
N LEU A 32 -7.90 19.36 -6.31
CA LEU A 32 -7.95 17.95 -5.89
C LEU A 32 -6.88 17.07 -6.52
N GLU A 33 -6.61 17.27 -7.81
CA GLU A 33 -5.60 16.47 -8.52
C GLU A 33 -4.20 16.73 -7.97
N LYS A 34 -3.84 18.00 -7.84
CA LYS A 34 -2.56 18.40 -7.24
C LYS A 34 -2.45 17.95 -5.78
N ALA A 35 -3.54 18.00 -5.04
CA ALA A 35 -3.57 17.51 -3.66
C ALA A 35 -3.33 16.00 -3.58
N MET A 36 -3.91 15.22 -4.50
CA MET A 36 -3.67 13.77 -4.60
C MET A 36 -2.22 13.47 -4.93
N ASP A 37 -1.64 14.17 -5.91
CA ASP A 37 -0.23 14.01 -6.30
C ASP A 37 0.71 14.36 -5.14
N LEU A 38 0.42 15.42 -4.42
CA LEU A 38 1.21 15.85 -3.25
C LEU A 38 1.12 14.83 -2.10
N LEU A 39 -0.05 14.23 -1.86
CA LEU A 39 -0.22 13.14 -0.89
C LEU A 39 0.57 11.90 -1.29
N LYS A 40 0.55 11.54 -2.57
CA LYS A 40 1.32 10.42 -3.10
C LYS A 40 2.82 10.63 -2.91
N GLU A 41 3.32 11.80 -3.27
CA GLU A 41 4.73 12.17 -3.09
C GLU A 41 5.14 12.09 -1.61
N ARG A 42 4.32 12.64 -0.71
CA ARG A 42 4.57 12.56 0.73
C ARG A 42 4.53 11.14 1.27
N GLY A 43 3.65 10.30 0.74
CA GLY A 43 3.59 8.88 1.07
C GLY A 43 4.88 8.14 0.68
N ILE A 44 5.41 8.42 -0.49
CA ILE A 44 6.69 7.88 -0.96
C ILE A 44 7.83 8.32 -0.04
N LEU A 45 7.87 9.58 0.35
CA LEU A 45 8.89 10.11 1.28
C LEU A 45 8.79 9.47 2.67
N LYS A 46 7.57 9.27 3.19
CA LYS A 46 7.36 8.58 4.47
C LYS A 46 7.86 7.15 4.41
N ALA A 47 7.54 6.41 3.36
CA ALA A 47 7.99 5.04 3.18
C ALA A 47 9.52 4.96 3.09
N ALA A 48 10.14 5.87 2.34
CA ALA A 48 11.61 5.94 2.23
C ALA A 48 12.30 6.20 3.59
N LYS A 49 11.73 7.07 4.41
CA LYS A 49 12.24 7.35 5.77
C LYS A 49 12.16 6.15 6.71
N LYS A 50 11.26 5.22 6.45
CA LYS A 50 11.06 4.01 7.26
C LYS A 50 11.87 2.81 6.77
N SER A 51 12.55 2.89 5.64
CA SER A 51 13.25 1.77 5.00
C SER A 51 14.34 1.13 5.88
N ASP A 52 14.96 1.91 6.77
CA ASP A 52 16.01 1.44 7.68
C ASP A 52 15.48 0.89 9.02
N ARG A 53 14.17 0.91 9.23
CA ARG A 53 13.58 0.42 10.47
C ARG A 53 13.54 -1.10 10.50
N ILE A 54 13.76 -1.68 11.69
CA ILE A 54 13.67 -3.13 11.88
C ILE A 54 12.20 -3.55 11.82
N ALA A 55 11.90 -4.48 10.93
CA ALA A 55 10.58 -5.07 10.76
C ALA A 55 10.69 -6.58 11.07
N ALA A 56 10.48 -6.93 12.34
CA ALA A 56 10.61 -8.31 12.84
C ALA A 56 9.25 -9.01 13.04
N GLU A 57 8.17 -8.26 13.00
CA GLU A 57 6.79 -8.76 13.05
C GLU A 57 6.24 -8.88 11.62
N GLY A 58 4.99 -9.26 11.46
CA GLY A 58 4.32 -9.36 10.17
C GLY A 58 3.58 -10.69 10.01
N LEU A 59 3.41 -11.11 8.76
CA LEU A 59 2.69 -12.33 8.41
C LEU A 59 3.48 -13.18 7.43
N VAL A 60 3.34 -14.50 7.61
CA VAL A 60 3.67 -15.51 6.59
C VAL A 60 2.35 -16.02 6.02
N ALA A 61 2.22 -16.05 4.71
CA ALA A 61 1.05 -16.56 4.03
C ALA A 61 1.45 -17.58 2.97
N SER A 62 0.54 -18.53 2.74
CA SER A 62 0.70 -19.54 1.70
C SER A 62 -0.48 -19.52 0.74
N TYR A 63 -0.24 -19.96 -0.48
CA TYR A 63 -1.26 -20.17 -1.49
C TYR A 63 -1.01 -21.49 -2.20
N VAL A 64 -2.06 -22.25 -2.39
CA VAL A 64 -2.04 -23.49 -3.19
C VAL A 64 -3.14 -23.37 -4.23
N SER A 65 -2.80 -23.63 -5.51
CA SER A 65 -3.77 -23.60 -6.61
C SER A 65 -4.86 -24.70 -6.45
N GLU A 66 -6.00 -24.51 -7.11
CA GLU A 66 -7.10 -25.48 -7.04
C GLU A 66 -6.71 -26.87 -7.50
N ASP A 67 -5.88 -26.97 -8.53
CA ASP A 67 -5.33 -28.24 -9.03
C ASP A 67 -4.21 -28.82 -8.16
N LYS A 68 -3.80 -28.09 -7.10
CA LYS A 68 -2.75 -28.46 -6.14
C LYS A 68 -1.36 -28.66 -6.73
N LYS A 69 -1.10 -28.08 -7.91
CA LYS A 69 0.19 -28.22 -8.62
C LYS A 69 1.11 -27.03 -8.41
N ILE A 70 0.59 -25.88 -7.98
CA ILE A 70 1.36 -24.66 -7.77
C ILE A 70 1.12 -24.17 -6.35
N GLY A 71 2.20 -23.85 -5.67
CA GLY A 71 2.15 -23.25 -4.33
C GLY A 71 3.18 -22.15 -4.19
N ALA A 72 2.93 -21.25 -3.26
CA ALA A 72 3.84 -20.20 -2.89
C ALA A 72 3.73 -19.89 -1.40
N VAL A 73 4.81 -19.39 -0.83
CA VAL A 73 4.88 -18.88 0.53
C VAL A 73 5.55 -17.52 0.46
N VAL A 74 4.97 -16.53 1.14
CA VAL A 74 5.56 -15.21 1.27
C VAL A 74 5.62 -14.82 2.74
N GLU A 75 6.63 -14.04 3.09
CA GLU A 75 6.76 -13.35 4.35
C GLU A 75 6.71 -11.85 4.07
N VAL A 76 5.79 -11.15 4.73
CA VAL A 76 5.67 -9.69 4.67
C VAL A 76 5.85 -9.15 6.07
N ASN A 77 6.94 -8.45 6.28
CA ASN A 77 7.34 -7.98 7.61
C ASN A 77 6.75 -6.62 7.93
N SER A 78 6.54 -6.38 9.20
CA SER A 78 6.10 -5.10 9.74
C SER A 78 6.86 -4.75 11.01
N GLU A 79 6.82 -3.47 11.42
CA GLU A 79 7.48 -3.02 12.65
C GLU A 79 6.78 -3.54 13.90
N THR A 80 5.46 -3.63 13.88
CA THR A 80 4.63 -4.02 15.03
C THR A 80 3.64 -5.11 14.68
N ASP A 81 3.18 -5.83 15.71
CA ASP A 81 2.14 -6.85 15.58
C ASP A 81 0.75 -6.24 15.24
N PHE A 82 0.52 -4.98 15.57
CA PHE A 82 -0.71 -4.27 15.20
C PHE A 82 -0.90 -4.19 13.69
N VAL A 83 0.18 -3.96 12.94
CA VAL A 83 0.14 -3.95 11.47
C VAL A 83 -0.24 -5.34 10.95
N GLY A 84 0.35 -6.39 11.48
CA GLY A 84 0.04 -7.77 11.11
C GLY A 84 -1.42 -8.17 11.38
N LYS A 85 -2.11 -7.50 12.30
CA LYS A 85 -3.53 -7.70 12.61
C LYS A 85 -4.47 -6.83 11.79
N ASN A 86 -3.96 -5.82 11.08
CA ASN A 86 -4.73 -4.92 10.25
C ASN A 86 -5.31 -5.65 9.03
N GLN A 87 -6.61 -5.47 8.77
CA GLN A 87 -7.29 -6.19 7.68
C GLN A 87 -6.76 -5.83 6.29
N GLU A 88 -6.44 -4.57 6.03
CA GLU A 88 -5.85 -4.17 4.74
C GLU A 88 -4.48 -4.80 4.51
N PHE A 89 -3.67 -4.91 5.56
CA PHE A 89 -2.39 -5.60 5.50
C PHE A 89 -2.57 -7.09 5.19
N LYS A 90 -3.51 -7.75 5.86
CA LYS A 90 -3.84 -9.17 5.61
C LYS A 90 -4.32 -9.39 4.17
N ASP A 91 -5.18 -8.52 3.67
CA ASP A 91 -5.70 -8.59 2.30
C ASP A 91 -4.59 -8.39 1.26
N PHE A 92 -3.68 -7.46 1.52
CA PHE A 92 -2.49 -7.25 0.69
C PHE A 92 -1.60 -8.49 0.65
N VAL A 93 -1.29 -9.08 1.79
CA VAL A 93 -0.46 -10.28 1.88
C VAL A 93 -1.11 -11.46 1.14
N ALA A 94 -2.42 -11.66 1.31
CA ALA A 94 -3.17 -12.70 0.62
C ALA A 94 -3.13 -12.54 -0.92
N ALA A 95 -3.27 -11.31 -1.42
CA ALA A 95 -3.18 -11.02 -2.83
C ALA A 95 -1.75 -11.22 -3.37
N VAL A 96 -0.74 -10.79 -2.62
CA VAL A 96 0.67 -10.94 -2.99
C VAL A 96 1.09 -12.41 -3.11
N VAL A 97 0.73 -13.25 -2.15
CA VAL A 97 1.10 -14.67 -2.21
C VAL A 97 0.44 -15.38 -3.40
N LYS A 98 -0.79 -15.02 -3.71
CA LYS A 98 -1.48 -15.52 -4.91
C LYS A 98 -0.78 -15.06 -6.20
N GLN A 99 -0.38 -13.80 -6.26
CA GLN A 99 0.35 -13.26 -7.41
C GLN A 99 1.70 -13.93 -7.61
N VAL A 100 2.44 -14.18 -6.54
CA VAL A 100 3.71 -14.94 -6.59
C VAL A 100 3.49 -16.33 -7.18
N ALA A 101 2.47 -17.03 -6.74
CA ALA A 101 2.13 -18.36 -7.25
C ALA A 101 1.79 -18.33 -8.75
N LEU A 102 1.02 -17.34 -9.21
CA LEU A 102 0.54 -17.23 -10.59
C LEU A 102 1.61 -16.75 -11.57
N ASN A 103 2.45 -15.79 -11.16
CA ASN A 103 3.39 -15.10 -12.04
C ASN A 103 4.84 -15.60 -11.89
N ASN A 104 5.16 -16.31 -10.83
CA ASN A 104 6.50 -16.83 -10.54
C ASN A 104 7.62 -15.78 -10.74
N PRO A 105 7.57 -14.63 -10.07
CA PRO A 105 8.59 -13.60 -10.23
C PRO A 105 9.98 -14.14 -9.84
N ALA A 106 11.01 -13.69 -10.56
CA ALA A 106 12.38 -14.15 -10.33
C ALA A 106 13.01 -13.59 -9.05
N SER A 107 12.50 -12.46 -8.56
CA SER A 107 12.98 -11.77 -7.36
C SER A 107 11.88 -10.93 -6.72
N VAL A 108 12.13 -10.46 -5.50
CA VAL A 108 11.25 -9.48 -4.83
C VAL A 108 11.15 -8.19 -5.64
N GLU A 109 12.27 -7.72 -6.19
CA GLU A 109 12.30 -6.53 -7.03
C GLU A 109 11.39 -6.67 -8.26
N ASP A 110 11.46 -7.80 -8.96
CA ASP A 110 10.59 -8.08 -10.10
C ASP A 110 9.12 -8.11 -9.69
N LEU A 111 8.80 -8.73 -8.54
CA LEU A 111 7.45 -8.74 -7.98
C LEU A 111 6.93 -7.32 -7.73
N LEU A 112 7.74 -6.47 -7.14
CA LEU A 112 7.35 -5.07 -6.83
C LEU A 112 7.06 -4.25 -8.10
N ASN A 113 7.67 -4.59 -9.21
CA ASN A 113 7.46 -3.93 -10.50
C ASN A 113 6.27 -4.49 -11.30
N GLU A 114 5.69 -5.61 -10.89
CA GLU A 114 4.51 -6.19 -11.52
C GLU A 114 3.25 -5.37 -11.21
N LYS A 115 2.30 -5.37 -12.13
CA LYS A 115 0.95 -4.86 -11.85
C LYS A 115 0.31 -5.70 -10.75
N PHE A 116 -0.31 -5.04 -9.77
CA PHE A 116 -0.95 -5.72 -8.65
C PHE A 116 -2.25 -6.39 -9.09
N ILE A 117 -2.42 -7.69 -8.81
CA ILE A 117 -3.59 -8.44 -9.28
C ILE A 117 -4.93 -7.94 -8.73
N ALA A 118 -4.92 -7.33 -7.54
CA ALA A 118 -6.12 -6.76 -6.93
C ALA A 118 -6.42 -5.32 -7.38
N ASN A 119 -5.45 -4.64 -7.99
CA ASN A 119 -5.61 -3.30 -8.55
C ASN A 119 -4.54 -3.04 -9.62
N GLU A 120 -4.86 -3.37 -10.88
CA GLU A 120 -3.93 -3.28 -12.01
C GLU A 120 -3.55 -1.85 -12.42
N GLU A 121 -4.16 -0.83 -11.83
CA GLU A 121 -3.77 0.57 -12.02
C GLU A 121 -2.45 0.91 -11.31
N LYS A 122 -2.04 0.06 -10.37
CA LYS A 122 -0.82 0.22 -9.57
C LYS A 122 0.06 -1.02 -9.65
N THR A 123 1.36 -0.83 -9.42
CA THR A 123 2.28 -1.94 -9.19
C THR A 123 2.15 -2.45 -7.75
N VAL A 124 2.67 -3.64 -7.48
CA VAL A 124 2.78 -4.17 -6.13
C VAL A 124 3.57 -3.22 -5.22
N GLY A 125 4.68 -2.67 -5.73
CA GLY A 125 5.52 -1.71 -5.00
C GLY A 125 4.80 -0.40 -4.68
N GLU A 126 4.03 0.14 -5.63
CA GLU A 126 3.21 1.34 -5.39
C GLU A 126 2.12 1.09 -4.35
N THR A 127 1.47 -0.07 -4.41
CA THR A 127 0.46 -0.47 -3.42
C THR A 127 1.07 -0.63 -2.03
N LEU A 128 2.26 -1.23 -1.94
CA LEU A 128 3.00 -1.36 -0.68
C LEU A 128 3.35 0.02 -0.10
N THR A 129 3.84 0.93 -0.92
CA THR A 129 4.16 2.30 -0.51
C THR A 129 2.93 3.03 0.03
N ASP A 130 1.79 2.92 -0.65
CA ASP A 130 0.52 3.50 -0.20
C ASP A 130 0.08 2.91 1.14
N LEU A 131 0.25 1.60 1.32
CA LEU A 131 -0.09 0.90 2.56
C LEU A 131 0.79 1.35 3.73
N ILE A 132 2.10 1.51 3.51
CA ILE A 132 3.04 2.04 4.50
C ILE A 132 2.63 3.45 4.92
N ALA A 133 2.29 4.31 3.97
CA ALA A 133 1.87 5.68 4.23
C ALA A 133 0.57 5.75 5.04
N LYS A 134 -0.34 4.81 4.83
CA LYS A 134 -1.66 4.76 5.47
C LYS A 134 -1.63 4.15 6.86
N ILE A 135 -0.95 3.03 7.02
CA ILE A 135 -0.94 2.25 8.28
C ILE A 135 0.20 2.71 9.19
N GLY A 136 1.28 3.11 8.63
CA GLY A 136 2.49 3.42 9.36
C GLY A 136 3.38 2.22 9.51
#